data_92ce92a80b8b4f3351597934650ff4c8
#
_entry.id   92ce92a80b8b4f3351597934650ff4c8
#
_cell.length_a   1.000
_cell.length_b   1.000
_cell.length_c   1.000
_cell.angle_alpha   90.00
_cell.angle_beta   90.00
_cell.angle_gamma   90.00
#
_symmetry.space_group_name_H-M   'P 1'
#
loop_
_entity.id
_entity.type
_entity.pdbx_description
1 polymer ?
#
loop_
_entity_poly.entity_id
_entity_poly.type
_entity_poly.pdbx_seq_one_letter_code
_entity_poly.pdbx_strand_id
1 'polypeptide(L)'
;MRLVLLGAPGSGMGTQAARLKEHLQVPHISTGDLLRAEVAARSPLGLQAKEVMARGDLVSDEILLGMLKERFSRDDTRGGFILDGYPRNLAQAAALDKLLAGLGQKFDAAVQLTVDNEQIIERLAGRAWAEGRSDDSPESVRHRLNVYDQQTAPVIDFYRQHGQLTVVDGVGSLDDVFTRIIETIAPGKDVG
;
A
#
# COMPACT_ATOMS: atom_id res chain seq x y z
N MET A 1 13.27 9.38 3.55
CA MET A 1 11.88 9.71 3.16
C MET A 1 10.97 8.55 3.54
N ARG A 2 9.81 8.84 4.15
CA ARG A 2 8.80 7.86 4.56
C ARG A 2 7.52 8.12 3.79
N LEU A 3 7.18 7.22 2.87
CA LEU A 3 6.03 7.35 1.98
C LEU A 3 4.99 6.28 2.28
N VAL A 4 3.73 6.66 2.15
CA VAL A 4 2.60 5.72 2.08
C VAL A 4 2.04 5.77 0.67
N LEU A 5 1.89 4.63 0.02
CA LEU A 5 1.19 4.53 -1.25
C LEU A 5 -0.24 4.07 -1.03
N LEU A 6 -1.17 4.84 -1.55
CA LEU A 6 -2.61 4.61 -1.46
C LEU A 6 -3.20 4.44 -2.86
N GLY A 7 -4.23 3.63 -2.96
CA GLY A 7 -4.93 3.42 -4.23
C GLY A 7 -5.74 2.14 -4.22
N ALA A 8 -6.64 2.02 -5.17
CA ALA A 8 -7.42 0.80 -5.36
C ALA A 8 -6.52 -0.39 -5.72
N PRO A 9 -6.94 -1.64 -5.43
CA PRO A 9 -6.26 -2.82 -5.92
C PRO A 9 -6.04 -2.72 -7.43
N GLY A 10 -4.83 -3.02 -7.93
CA GLY A 10 -4.51 -2.90 -9.36
C GLY A 10 -4.14 -1.50 -9.85
N SER A 11 -4.09 -0.49 -8.98
CA SER A 11 -3.67 0.87 -9.36
C SER A 11 -2.18 1.02 -9.69
N GLY A 12 -1.37 0.00 -9.41
CA GLY A 12 0.06 -0.01 -9.72
C GLY A 12 0.98 0.35 -8.55
N MET A 13 0.46 0.38 -7.32
CA MET A 13 1.23 0.71 -6.10
C MET A 13 2.48 -0.14 -5.95
N GLY A 14 2.37 -1.46 -6.03
CA GLY A 14 3.50 -2.37 -5.85
C GLY A 14 4.59 -2.19 -6.90
N THR A 15 4.20 -1.97 -8.16
CA THR A 15 5.15 -1.72 -9.26
C THR A 15 5.89 -0.41 -9.06
N GLN A 16 5.18 0.65 -8.70
CA GLN A 16 5.80 1.96 -8.44
C GLN A 16 6.64 1.95 -7.17
N ALA A 17 6.20 1.24 -6.13
CA ALA A 17 6.98 1.07 -4.91
C ALA A 17 8.33 0.38 -5.15
N ALA A 18 8.37 -0.64 -6.00
CA ALA A 18 9.62 -1.30 -6.37
C ALA A 18 10.61 -0.34 -7.06
N ARG A 19 10.11 0.54 -7.94
CA ARG A 19 10.94 1.56 -8.61
C ARG A 19 11.38 2.67 -7.64
N LEU A 20 10.47 3.12 -6.79
CA LEU A 20 10.77 4.13 -5.75
C LEU A 20 11.82 3.63 -4.75
N LYS A 21 11.76 2.35 -4.37
CA LYS A 21 12.76 1.71 -3.53
C LYS A 21 14.17 1.91 -4.07
N GLU A 22 14.37 1.64 -5.37
CA GLU A 22 15.68 1.80 -6.03
C GLU A 22 16.09 3.28 -6.14
N HIS A 23 15.14 4.16 -6.43
CA HIS A 23 15.40 5.59 -6.60
C HIS A 23 15.71 6.29 -5.28
N LEU A 24 14.95 5.99 -4.23
CA LEU A 24 15.07 6.64 -2.92
C LEU A 24 16.03 5.91 -1.98
N GLN A 25 16.51 4.72 -2.34
CA GLN A 25 17.39 3.87 -1.52
C GLN A 25 16.79 3.59 -0.14
N VAL A 26 15.50 3.29 -0.10
CA VAL A 26 14.75 2.92 1.11
C VAL A 26 13.99 1.62 0.89
N PRO A 27 13.72 0.81 1.93
CA PRO A 27 12.98 -0.44 1.76
C PRO A 27 11.53 -0.22 1.34
N HIS A 28 11.03 -1.11 0.47
CA HIS A 28 9.62 -1.27 0.18
C HIS A 28 9.02 -2.28 1.16
N ILE A 29 7.98 -1.87 1.86
CA ILE A 29 7.25 -2.68 2.83
C ILE A 29 5.83 -2.86 2.31
N SER A 30 5.51 -4.06 1.84
CA SER A 30 4.17 -4.46 1.39
C SER A 30 3.57 -5.42 2.39
N THR A 31 2.45 -5.03 3.01
CA THR A 31 1.74 -5.92 3.94
C THR A 31 1.20 -7.15 3.24
N GLY A 32 0.76 -7.03 2.00
CA GLY A 32 0.33 -8.16 1.18
C GLY A 32 1.48 -9.16 0.94
N ASP A 33 2.68 -8.70 0.64
CA ASP A 33 3.84 -9.56 0.44
C ASP A 33 4.31 -10.19 1.75
N LEU A 34 4.29 -9.46 2.86
CA LEU A 34 4.57 -10.02 4.19
C LEU A 34 3.60 -11.16 4.53
N LEU A 35 2.30 -10.97 4.30
CA LEU A 35 1.29 -12.00 4.52
C LEU A 35 1.46 -13.20 3.58
N ARG A 36 1.74 -12.97 2.30
CA ARG A 36 1.98 -14.05 1.33
C ARG A 36 3.22 -14.90 1.71
N ALA A 37 4.25 -14.25 2.23
CA ALA A 37 5.42 -14.97 2.74
C ALA A 37 5.06 -15.88 3.93
N GLU A 38 4.23 -15.40 4.86
CA GLU A 38 3.71 -16.21 5.98
C GLU A 38 2.83 -17.38 5.50
N VAL A 39 2.00 -17.16 4.49
CA VAL A 39 1.20 -18.22 3.85
C VAL A 39 2.10 -19.27 3.21
N ALA A 40 3.13 -18.85 2.47
CA ALA A 40 4.08 -19.75 1.82
C ALA A 40 4.90 -20.57 2.84
N ALA A 41 5.27 -19.97 3.95
CA ALA A 41 5.96 -20.61 5.05
C ALA A 41 5.05 -21.53 5.89
N ARG A 42 3.73 -21.52 5.64
CA ARG A 42 2.72 -22.25 6.43
C ARG A 42 2.80 -21.96 7.93
N SER A 43 3.19 -20.75 8.28
CA SER A 43 3.18 -20.31 9.68
C SER A 43 1.75 -20.31 10.26
N PRO A 44 1.58 -20.37 11.59
CA PRO A 44 0.25 -20.25 12.19
C PRO A 44 -0.51 -19.01 11.72
N LEU A 45 0.18 -17.88 11.58
CA LEU A 45 -0.36 -16.65 11.02
C LEU A 45 -0.75 -16.81 9.54
N GLY A 46 0.11 -17.44 8.74
CA GLY A 46 -0.14 -17.69 7.32
C GLY A 46 -1.38 -18.57 7.09
N LEU A 47 -1.59 -19.57 7.92
CA LEU A 47 -2.78 -20.42 7.85
C LEU A 47 -4.07 -19.64 8.15
N GLN A 48 -4.05 -18.74 9.12
CA GLN A 48 -5.18 -17.87 9.44
C GLN A 48 -5.45 -16.83 8.33
N ALA A 49 -4.41 -16.24 7.78
CA ALA A 49 -4.52 -15.20 6.76
C ALA A 49 -4.96 -15.73 5.40
N LYS A 50 -4.64 -16.98 5.07
CA LYS A 50 -4.84 -17.56 3.73
C LYS A 50 -6.28 -17.47 3.24
N GLU A 51 -7.25 -17.86 4.06
CA GLU A 51 -8.66 -17.86 3.68
C GLU A 51 -9.23 -16.45 3.56
N VAL A 52 -8.83 -15.57 4.50
CA VAL A 52 -9.22 -14.16 4.51
C VAL A 52 -8.74 -13.47 3.23
N MET A 53 -7.47 -13.67 2.87
CA MET A 53 -6.87 -13.11 1.66
C MET A 53 -7.51 -13.65 0.38
N ALA A 54 -7.82 -14.93 0.32
CA ALA A 54 -8.45 -15.55 -0.84
C ALA A 54 -9.83 -14.96 -1.14
N ARG A 55 -10.58 -14.56 -0.11
CA ARG A 55 -11.87 -13.86 -0.26
C ARG A 55 -11.71 -12.37 -0.59
N GLY A 56 -10.51 -11.81 -0.46
CA GLY A 56 -10.25 -10.38 -0.61
C GLY A 56 -10.62 -9.52 0.60
N ASP A 57 -10.85 -10.16 1.75
CA ASP A 57 -11.09 -9.48 3.02
C ASP A 57 -9.81 -8.90 3.61
N LEU A 58 -9.95 -7.98 4.56
CA LEU A 58 -8.83 -7.45 5.32
C LEU A 58 -8.45 -8.40 6.46
N VAL A 59 -7.15 -8.65 6.61
CA VAL A 59 -6.62 -9.36 7.77
C VAL A 59 -6.75 -8.48 9.02
N SER A 60 -6.86 -9.10 10.19
CA SER A 60 -7.01 -8.41 11.47
C SER A 60 -6.00 -7.27 11.66
N ASP A 61 -6.47 -6.13 12.13
CA ASP A 61 -5.65 -4.93 12.38
C ASP A 61 -4.52 -5.21 13.37
N GLU A 62 -4.76 -6.02 14.39
CA GLU A 62 -3.75 -6.39 15.40
C GLU A 62 -2.60 -7.19 14.79
N ILE A 63 -2.92 -8.13 13.91
CA ILE A 63 -1.93 -8.96 13.22
C ILE A 63 -1.05 -8.08 12.34
N LEU A 64 -1.66 -7.22 11.52
CA LEU A 64 -0.93 -6.33 10.62
C LEU A 64 -0.06 -5.33 11.38
N LEU A 65 -0.58 -4.74 12.45
CA LEU A 65 0.17 -3.80 13.28
C LEU A 65 1.38 -4.47 13.95
N GLY A 66 1.21 -5.71 14.45
CA GLY A 66 2.28 -6.51 15.02
C GLY A 66 3.39 -6.78 14.01
N MET A 67 3.04 -7.16 12.79
CA MET A 67 3.99 -7.39 11.68
C MET A 67 4.74 -6.11 11.32
N LEU A 68 4.05 -4.98 11.23
CA LEU A 68 4.66 -3.69 10.93
C LEU A 68 5.58 -3.21 12.04
N LYS A 69 5.19 -3.38 13.30
CA LYS A 69 6.03 -3.04 14.45
C LYS A 69 7.36 -3.80 14.41
N GLU A 70 7.31 -5.11 14.15
CA GLU A 70 8.52 -5.92 13.97
C GLU A 70 9.34 -5.42 12.78
N ARG A 71 8.71 -5.17 11.64
CA ARG A 71 9.39 -4.72 10.42
C ARG A 71 10.07 -3.37 10.61
N PHE A 72 9.43 -2.41 11.28
CA PHE A 72 9.99 -1.08 11.55
C PHE A 72 11.09 -1.07 12.61
N SER A 73 11.25 -2.15 13.38
CA SER A 73 12.35 -2.30 14.32
C SER A 73 13.70 -2.61 13.65
N ARG A 74 13.70 -2.97 12.38
CA ARG A 74 14.92 -3.29 11.63
C ARG A 74 15.67 -2.01 11.23
N ASP A 75 16.99 -2.10 11.24
CA ASP A 75 17.87 -0.95 10.98
C ASP A 75 17.69 -0.33 9.59
N ASP A 76 17.32 -1.14 8.58
CA ASP A 76 17.12 -0.67 7.20
C ASP A 76 15.97 0.33 7.04
N THR A 77 15.05 0.42 8.00
CA THR A 77 13.92 1.37 7.98
C THR A 77 14.22 2.72 8.61
N ARG A 78 15.37 2.86 9.27
CA ARG A 78 15.74 4.12 9.97
C ARG A 78 15.84 5.30 9.01
N GLY A 79 16.38 5.08 7.81
CA GLY A 79 16.53 6.10 6.76
C GLY A 79 15.23 6.49 6.06
N GLY A 80 14.20 5.69 6.22
CA GLY A 80 12.91 5.83 5.58
C GLY A 80 12.36 4.50 5.07
N PHE A 81 11.19 4.56 4.42
CA PHE A 81 10.54 3.39 3.81
C PHE A 81 9.43 3.82 2.86
N ILE A 82 8.98 2.89 2.04
CA ILE A 82 7.76 3.00 1.24
C ILE A 82 6.80 1.93 1.74
N LEU A 83 5.66 2.35 2.26
CA LEU A 83 4.62 1.47 2.78
C LEU A 83 3.51 1.31 1.74
N ASP A 84 3.20 0.09 1.40
CA ASP A 84 2.22 -0.30 0.39
C ASP A 84 1.24 -1.32 0.99
N GLY A 85 -0.04 -1.12 0.74
CA GLY A 85 -1.10 -1.98 1.21
C GLY A 85 -1.55 -1.76 2.66
N TYR A 86 -1.07 -0.71 3.32
CA TYR A 86 -1.45 -0.29 4.66
C TYR A 86 -1.25 1.23 4.79
N PRO A 87 -2.14 1.99 5.46
CA PRO A 87 -3.39 1.56 6.09
C PRO A 87 -4.52 1.34 5.06
N ARG A 88 -5.47 0.46 5.39
CA ARG A 88 -6.66 0.19 4.55
C ARG A 88 -7.98 0.59 5.19
N ASN A 89 -7.95 1.05 6.43
CA ASN A 89 -9.09 1.64 7.13
C ASN A 89 -8.62 2.71 8.11
N LEU A 90 -9.57 3.48 8.67
CA LEU A 90 -9.25 4.59 9.57
C LEU A 90 -8.58 4.12 10.88
N ALA A 91 -8.97 2.97 11.41
CA ALA A 91 -8.36 2.41 12.62
C ALA A 91 -6.88 2.09 12.39
N GLN A 92 -6.54 1.52 11.23
CA GLN A 92 -5.16 1.25 10.83
C GLN A 92 -4.37 2.56 10.64
N ALA A 93 -4.96 3.60 10.04
CA ALA A 93 -4.31 4.89 9.87
C ALA A 93 -3.93 5.50 11.23
N ALA A 94 -4.85 5.53 12.17
CA ALA A 94 -4.60 6.03 13.53
C ALA A 94 -3.55 5.19 14.29
N ALA A 95 -3.58 3.86 14.13
CA ALA A 95 -2.61 2.97 14.75
C ALA A 95 -1.19 3.16 14.18
N LEU A 96 -1.09 3.41 12.88
CA LEU A 96 0.17 3.68 12.20
C LEU A 96 0.80 5.00 12.68
N ASP A 97 0.01 6.05 12.80
CA ASP A 97 0.47 7.33 13.32
C ASP A 97 1.03 7.20 14.75
N LYS A 98 0.33 6.46 15.62
CA LYS A 98 0.80 6.17 16.98
C LYS A 98 2.09 5.34 16.99
N LEU A 99 2.19 4.34 16.11
CA LEU A 99 3.37 3.50 16.01
C LEU A 99 4.59 4.33 15.59
N LEU A 100 4.45 5.18 14.58
CA LEU A 100 5.53 6.05 14.12
C LEU A 100 5.91 7.11 15.16
N ALA A 101 4.93 7.73 15.80
CA ALA A 101 5.19 8.69 16.87
C ALA A 101 5.97 8.05 18.03
N GLY A 102 5.64 6.82 18.40
CA GLY A 102 6.37 6.03 19.40
C GLY A 102 7.83 5.72 19.02
N LEU A 103 8.13 5.73 17.72
CA LEU A 103 9.49 5.58 17.17
C LEU A 103 10.19 6.93 16.92
N GLY A 104 9.55 8.05 17.27
CA GLY A 104 10.05 9.40 16.95
C GLY A 104 10.04 9.71 15.45
N GLN A 105 9.15 9.07 14.70
CA GLN A 105 9.05 9.17 13.25
C GLN A 105 7.68 9.71 12.82
N LYS A 106 7.62 10.24 11.60
CA LYS A 106 6.39 10.68 10.95
C LYS A 106 6.46 10.39 9.45
N PHE A 107 5.32 10.38 8.77
CA PHE A 107 5.29 10.38 7.31
C PHE A 107 5.76 11.69 6.72
N ASP A 108 6.40 11.59 5.57
CA ASP A 108 6.69 12.75 4.72
C ASP A 108 5.54 13.02 3.76
N ALA A 109 4.96 11.98 3.15
CA ALA A 109 3.82 12.11 2.27
C ALA A 109 3.01 10.81 2.12
N ALA A 110 1.71 10.96 1.86
CA ALA A 110 0.84 9.91 1.36
C ALA A 110 0.54 10.19 -0.12
N VAL A 111 0.88 9.25 -1.00
CA VAL A 111 0.69 9.36 -2.46
C VAL A 111 -0.45 8.45 -2.88
N GLN A 112 -1.52 9.03 -3.39
CA GLN A 112 -2.65 8.30 -3.97
C GLN A 112 -2.44 8.12 -5.47
N LEU A 113 -2.45 6.87 -5.95
CA LEU A 113 -2.55 6.55 -7.37
C LEU A 113 -4.00 6.38 -7.77
N THR A 114 -4.47 7.20 -8.72
CA THR A 114 -5.84 7.13 -9.25
C THR A 114 -5.86 6.41 -10.59
N VAL A 115 -6.73 5.41 -10.74
CA VAL A 115 -6.95 4.65 -11.97
C VAL A 115 -8.43 4.32 -12.05
N ASP A 116 -9.01 4.34 -13.25
CA ASP A 116 -10.39 3.97 -13.44
C ASP A 116 -10.63 2.45 -13.29
N ASN A 117 -11.87 2.07 -12.97
CA ASN A 117 -12.22 0.69 -12.64
C ASN A 117 -12.02 -0.29 -13.82
N GLU A 118 -12.19 0.15 -15.05
CA GLU A 118 -12.00 -0.72 -16.23
C GLU A 118 -10.55 -1.12 -16.37
N GLN A 119 -9.64 -0.17 -16.28
CA GLN A 119 -8.20 -0.43 -16.31
C GLN A 119 -7.73 -1.27 -15.11
N ILE A 120 -8.33 -1.07 -13.94
CA ILE A 120 -8.05 -1.91 -12.76
C ILE A 120 -8.38 -3.37 -13.04
N ILE A 121 -9.57 -3.65 -13.58
CA ILE A 121 -10.03 -5.01 -13.87
C ILE A 121 -9.09 -5.69 -14.88
N GLU A 122 -8.71 -4.99 -15.94
CA GLU A 122 -7.77 -5.50 -16.96
C GLU A 122 -6.39 -5.82 -16.36
N ARG A 123 -5.85 -4.92 -15.53
CA ARG A 123 -4.55 -5.11 -14.87
C ARG A 123 -4.55 -6.30 -13.93
N LEU A 124 -5.61 -6.46 -13.14
CA LEU A 124 -5.73 -7.57 -12.19
C LEU A 124 -5.92 -8.92 -12.88
N ALA A 125 -6.66 -8.97 -13.98
CA ALA A 125 -6.77 -10.17 -14.80
C ALA A 125 -5.41 -10.60 -15.38
N GLY A 126 -4.62 -9.63 -15.89
CA GLY A 126 -3.26 -9.87 -16.37
C GLY A 126 -2.33 -10.37 -15.26
N ARG A 127 -2.42 -9.80 -14.06
CA ARG A 127 -1.61 -10.20 -12.90
C ARG A 127 -1.98 -11.61 -12.39
N ALA A 128 -3.27 -11.94 -12.34
CA ALA A 128 -3.73 -13.27 -11.96
C ALA A 128 -3.11 -14.34 -12.86
N TRP A 129 -3.07 -14.09 -14.17
CA TRP A 129 -2.45 -14.97 -15.14
C TRP A 129 -0.91 -15.06 -14.96
N ALA A 130 -0.24 -13.94 -14.78
CA ALA A 130 1.22 -13.87 -14.75
C ALA A 130 1.81 -14.36 -13.41
N GLU A 131 1.17 -14.05 -12.29
CA GLU A 131 1.69 -14.31 -10.94
C GLU A 131 0.97 -15.42 -10.19
N GLY A 132 -0.14 -15.97 -10.75
CA GLY A 132 -0.92 -17.03 -10.12
C GLY A 132 -1.52 -16.65 -8.77
N ARG A 133 -1.86 -15.39 -8.57
CA ARG A 133 -2.44 -14.90 -7.31
C ARG A 133 -3.89 -15.38 -7.14
N SER A 134 -4.16 -16.10 -6.07
CA SER A 134 -5.51 -16.58 -5.73
C SER A 134 -6.48 -15.45 -5.36
N ASP A 135 -5.97 -14.32 -4.88
CA ASP A 135 -6.73 -13.13 -4.52
C ASP A 135 -7.08 -12.22 -5.71
N ASP A 136 -6.69 -12.58 -6.93
CA ASP A 136 -7.04 -11.89 -8.17
C ASP A 136 -8.08 -12.63 -9.01
N SER A 137 -8.86 -13.56 -8.43
CA SER A 137 -10.05 -14.10 -9.09
C SER A 137 -11.10 -12.99 -9.32
N PRO A 138 -11.96 -13.07 -10.36
CA PRO A 138 -12.96 -12.02 -10.65
C PRO A 138 -13.85 -11.68 -9.46
N GLU A 139 -14.24 -12.69 -8.68
CA GLU A 139 -15.04 -12.52 -7.47
C GLU A 139 -14.27 -11.80 -6.37
N SER A 140 -13.05 -12.23 -6.11
CA SER A 140 -12.15 -11.62 -5.13
C SER A 140 -11.81 -10.17 -5.50
N VAL A 141 -11.59 -9.89 -6.77
CA VAL A 141 -11.33 -8.52 -7.28
C VAL A 141 -12.53 -7.60 -7.01
N ARG A 142 -13.74 -8.03 -7.35
CA ARG A 142 -14.96 -7.24 -7.09
C ARG A 142 -15.13 -6.96 -5.60
N HIS A 143 -14.92 -7.97 -4.78
CA HIS A 143 -15.01 -7.82 -3.33
C HIS A 143 -13.96 -6.84 -2.80
N ARG A 144 -12.72 -6.95 -3.24
CA ARG A 144 -11.64 -6.02 -2.85
C ARG A 144 -11.90 -4.58 -3.27
N LEU A 145 -12.48 -4.34 -4.44
CA LEU A 145 -12.89 -3.01 -4.87
C LEU A 145 -14.00 -2.45 -3.97
N ASN A 146 -14.98 -3.27 -3.61
CA ASN A 146 -16.01 -2.87 -2.68
C ASN A 146 -15.47 -2.56 -1.28
N VAL A 147 -14.56 -3.38 -0.76
CA VAL A 147 -13.88 -3.13 0.52
C VAL A 147 -13.07 -1.83 0.45
N TYR A 148 -12.37 -1.57 -0.66
CA TYR A 148 -11.65 -0.33 -0.88
C TYR A 148 -12.59 0.88 -0.80
N ASP A 149 -13.70 0.86 -1.53
CA ASP A 149 -14.64 1.99 -1.55
C ASP A 149 -15.26 2.27 -0.18
N GLN A 150 -15.57 1.22 0.58
CA GLN A 150 -16.22 1.36 1.88
C GLN A 150 -15.25 1.68 3.02
N GLN A 151 -14.07 1.09 3.04
CA GLN A 151 -13.16 1.13 4.18
C GLN A 151 -11.89 1.93 3.92
N THR A 152 -11.34 1.86 2.72
CA THR A 152 -10.04 2.46 2.39
C THR A 152 -10.17 3.87 1.81
N ALA A 153 -11.18 4.14 0.99
CA ALA A 153 -11.40 5.49 0.47
C ALA A 153 -11.50 6.58 1.57
N PRO A 154 -12.10 6.33 2.75
CA PRO A 154 -12.07 7.27 3.86
C PRO A 154 -10.67 7.62 4.37
N VAL A 155 -9.68 6.74 4.21
CA VAL A 155 -8.27 7.00 4.56
C VAL A 155 -7.68 8.11 3.69
N ILE A 156 -8.10 8.20 2.44
CA ILE A 156 -7.69 9.28 1.52
C ILE A 156 -8.10 10.63 2.10
N ASP A 157 -9.33 10.74 2.57
CA ASP A 157 -9.83 11.99 3.18
C ASP A 157 -9.12 12.29 4.50
N PHE A 158 -8.79 11.27 5.28
CA PHE A 158 -7.98 11.43 6.49
C PHE A 158 -6.63 12.12 6.17
N TYR A 159 -5.87 11.61 5.22
CA TYR A 159 -4.58 12.21 4.85
C TYR A 159 -4.73 13.56 4.16
N ARG A 160 -5.81 13.76 3.40
CA ARG A 160 -6.13 15.07 2.79
C ARG A 160 -6.35 16.14 3.86
N GLN A 161 -7.14 15.85 4.89
CA GLN A 161 -7.42 16.77 6.00
C GLN A 161 -6.19 17.10 6.83
N HIS A 162 -5.20 16.20 6.88
CA HIS A 162 -3.93 16.43 7.57
C HIS A 162 -2.87 17.12 6.68
N GLY A 163 -3.21 17.48 5.46
CA GLY A 163 -2.28 18.14 4.53
C GLY A 163 -1.12 17.25 4.08
N GLN A 164 -1.30 15.93 4.15
CA GLN A 164 -0.26 14.94 3.84
C GLN A 164 -0.51 14.20 2.51
N LEU A 165 -1.67 14.43 1.87
CA LEU A 165 -2.06 13.72 0.66
C LEU A 165 -1.57 14.41 -0.60
N THR A 166 -0.98 13.63 -1.48
CA THR A 166 -0.73 14.00 -2.88
C THR A 166 -1.42 13.01 -3.80
N VAL A 167 -2.09 13.53 -4.83
CA VAL A 167 -2.80 12.69 -5.82
C VAL A 167 -2.01 12.66 -7.12
N VAL A 168 -1.77 11.45 -7.62
CA VAL A 168 -1.05 11.20 -8.87
C VAL A 168 -1.93 10.35 -9.79
N ASP A 169 -2.06 10.79 -11.04
CA ASP A 169 -2.72 9.99 -12.07
C ASP A 169 -1.88 8.74 -12.40
N GLY A 170 -2.45 7.58 -12.11
CA GLY A 170 -1.85 6.26 -12.33
C GLY A 170 -2.06 5.70 -13.74
N VAL A 171 -2.59 6.50 -14.67
CA VAL A 171 -2.82 6.12 -16.07
C VAL A 171 -1.60 6.47 -16.91
N GLY A 172 -1.25 5.60 -17.84
CA GLY A 172 -0.12 5.77 -18.74
C GLY A 172 0.96 4.71 -18.58
N SER A 173 2.14 4.96 -19.15
CA SER A 173 3.27 4.05 -19.00
C SER A 173 3.81 4.03 -17.56
N LEU A 174 4.54 2.98 -17.24
CA LEU A 174 5.21 2.89 -15.94
C LEU A 174 6.17 4.06 -15.70
N ASP A 175 6.82 4.53 -16.74
CA ASP A 175 7.76 5.67 -16.67
C ASP A 175 7.04 6.99 -16.45
N ASP A 176 5.90 7.21 -17.12
CA ASP A 176 5.09 8.43 -16.95
C ASP A 176 4.59 8.55 -15.53
N VAL A 177 4.02 7.46 -14.97
CA VAL A 177 3.51 7.44 -13.59
C VAL A 177 4.65 7.63 -12.59
N PHE A 178 5.78 6.97 -12.81
CA PHE A 178 6.96 7.13 -11.96
C PHE A 178 7.45 8.58 -11.94
N THR A 179 7.57 9.20 -13.10
CA THR A 179 7.99 10.60 -13.23
C THR A 179 7.05 11.53 -12.46
N ARG A 180 5.73 11.38 -12.62
CA ARG A 180 4.74 12.17 -11.87
C ARG A 180 4.90 12.01 -10.36
N ILE A 181 5.16 10.79 -9.88
CA ILE A 181 5.39 10.56 -8.46
C ILE A 181 6.63 11.31 -7.99
N ILE A 182 7.75 11.17 -8.69
CA ILE A 182 9.02 11.81 -8.32
C ILE A 182 8.90 13.33 -8.30
N GLU A 183 8.27 13.92 -9.31
CA GLU A 183 8.04 15.37 -9.38
C GLU A 183 7.21 15.89 -8.22
N THR A 184 6.32 15.05 -7.69
CA THR A 184 5.43 15.41 -6.61
C THR A 184 6.08 15.32 -5.23
N ILE A 185 6.93 14.32 -5.01
CA ILE A 185 7.61 14.10 -3.73
C ILE A 185 8.96 14.81 -3.64
N ALA A 186 9.43 15.48 -4.71
CA ALA A 186 10.69 16.20 -4.70
C ALA A 186 10.66 17.31 -3.64
N PRO A 187 11.68 17.42 -2.77
CA PRO A 187 11.74 18.50 -1.80
C PRO A 187 11.90 19.82 -2.54
N GLY A 188 10.90 20.72 -2.43
CA GLY A 188 11.01 22.09 -2.95
C GLY A 188 9.84 22.62 -3.77
N LYS A 189 8.73 21.91 -3.90
CA LYS A 189 7.49 22.55 -4.38
C LYS A 189 6.64 22.96 -3.16
N ASP A 190 6.94 24.15 -2.63
CA ASP A 190 5.95 24.91 -1.87
C ASP A 190 4.75 25.11 -2.80
N VAL A 191 3.66 24.46 -2.47
CA VAL A 191 2.36 24.72 -3.11
C VAL A 191 1.89 26.06 -2.56
N GLY A 192 2.07 27.11 -3.34
CA GLY A 192 1.51 28.42 -3.07
C GLY A 192 -0.02 28.44 -3.19
#